data_a6e44566ecff9ec3fed8c7965344b764
#
_entry.id   a6e44566ecff9ec3fed8c7965344b764
#
_cell.length_a   1.000
_cell.length_b   1.000
_cell.length_c   1.000
_cell.angle_alpha   90.00
_cell.angle_beta   90.00
_cell.angle_gamma   90.00
#
_symmetry.space_group_name_H-M   'P 1'
#
loop_
_entity.id
_entity.type
_entity.pdbx_description
1 polymer ?
#
loop_
_entity_poly.entity_id
_entity_poly.type
_entity_poly.pdbx_seq_one_letter_code
_entity_poly.pdbx_strand_id
1 'polypeptide(L)'
;CYGMVISGNTIYSATERNLRLEQCSQLTIGSNVFRRHTPSYGCGVLLNQCKNILFSGCTFEDEAAGGQKSGFPLLEIRQSQFVTISGNQIINSVKAGIMIVDSSQLNINGNTISDTRPTPLMRQAVSLSGTCADVEMTGNLVSGVSNNK
;
A
#
# COMPACT_ATOMS: atom_id res chain seq x y z
N CYS A 1 17.29 6.76 -5.34
CA CYS A 1 17.97 6.48 -4.07
C CYS A 1 18.41 5.02 -3.98
N TYR A 2 19.33 4.73 -3.08
CA TYR A 2 19.95 3.42 -2.95
C TYR A 2 20.35 3.15 -1.50
N GLY A 3 20.05 1.94 -1.00
CA GLY A 3 20.56 1.49 0.30
C GLY A 3 20.03 2.28 1.49
N MET A 4 18.72 2.45 1.60
CA MET A 4 18.12 3.26 2.66
C MET A 4 17.18 2.45 3.56
N VAL A 5 17.14 2.79 4.83
CA VAL A 5 16.16 2.29 5.79
C VAL A 5 15.24 3.44 6.22
N ILE A 6 13.94 3.22 6.15
CA ILE A 6 12.91 4.13 6.66
C ILE A 6 12.13 3.37 7.73
N SER A 7 12.29 3.73 8.99
CA SER A 7 11.64 3.01 10.08
C SER A 7 11.28 3.90 11.26
N GLY A 8 10.25 3.48 12.01
CA GLY A 8 9.84 4.12 13.25
C GLY A 8 9.20 5.50 13.09
N ASN A 9 8.64 5.81 11.92
CA ASN A 9 8.04 7.11 11.66
C ASN A 9 6.51 7.03 11.68
N THR A 10 5.89 8.12 12.11
CA THR A 10 4.47 8.37 11.88
C THR A 10 4.35 9.53 10.89
N ILE A 11 3.77 9.27 9.72
CA ILE A 11 3.67 10.23 8.63
C ILE A 11 2.20 10.50 8.36
N TYR A 12 1.81 11.74 8.61
CA TYR A 12 0.44 12.22 8.52
C TYR A 12 0.17 13.07 7.30
N SER A 13 -1.03 12.91 6.74
CA SER A 13 -1.74 13.91 5.95
C SER A 13 -0.85 14.75 5.01
N ALA A 14 -0.45 14.16 3.91
CA ALA A 14 0.32 14.84 2.88
C ALA A 14 -0.60 15.49 1.83
N THR A 15 -0.05 16.29 0.94
CA THR A 15 -0.82 16.89 -0.16
C THR A 15 -1.38 15.82 -1.12
N GLU A 16 -0.60 14.78 -1.41
CA GLU A 16 -1.02 13.64 -2.27
C GLU A 16 -0.73 12.29 -1.60
N ARG A 17 0.50 12.05 -1.24
CA ARG A 17 1.00 10.78 -0.68
C ARG A 17 1.85 11.02 0.56
N ASN A 18 1.77 10.13 1.53
CA ASN A 18 2.67 10.16 2.68
C ASN A 18 4.13 9.94 2.30
N LEU A 19 4.35 9.05 1.32
CA LEU A 19 5.68 8.72 0.84
C LEU A 19 5.62 8.41 -0.66
N ARG A 20 6.53 8.98 -1.42
CA ARG A 20 6.72 8.69 -2.85
C ARG A 20 8.17 8.36 -3.10
N LEU A 21 8.42 7.18 -3.64
CA LEU A 21 9.74 6.67 -3.98
C LEU A 21 9.80 6.38 -5.47
N GLU A 22 10.74 7.00 -6.14
CA GLU A 22 10.96 6.83 -7.58
C GLU A 22 12.40 6.44 -7.87
N GLN A 23 12.57 5.45 -8.72
CA GLN A 23 13.89 4.97 -9.17
C GLN A 23 14.81 4.65 -7.97
N CYS A 24 14.26 4.00 -6.97
CA CYS A 24 14.98 3.63 -5.76
C CYS A 24 15.28 2.14 -5.73
N SER A 25 16.35 1.75 -5.08
CA SER A 25 16.67 0.34 -4.89
C SER A 25 17.30 0.03 -3.54
N GLN A 26 17.15 -1.23 -3.11
CA GLN A 26 17.66 -1.75 -1.84
C GLN A 26 17.16 -0.95 -0.63
N LEU A 27 15.84 -0.87 -0.48
CA LEU A 27 15.21 -0.18 0.64
C LEU A 27 14.54 -1.16 1.57
N THR A 28 14.65 -0.88 2.87
CA THR A 28 13.82 -1.49 3.90
C THR A 28 12.94 -0.42 4.51
N ILE A 29 11.62 -0.65 4.46
CA ILE A 29 10.61 0.27 4.99
C ILE A 29 9.81 -0.52 6.03
N GLY A 30 10.05 -0.24 7.30
CA GLY A 30 9.51 -1.04 8.39
C GLY A 30 9.04 -0.23 9.58
N SER A 31 8.03 -0.76 10.29
CA SER A 31 7.52 -0.16 11.53
C SER A 31 7.13 1.32 11.40
N ASN A 32 6.57 1.72 10.25
CA ASN A 32 6.06 3.06 10.05
C ASN A 32 4.52 3.09 10.10
N VAL A 33 3.96 4.25 10.41
CA VAL A 33 2.53 4.53 10.31
C VAL A 33 2.29 5.59 9.24
N PHE A 34 1.49 5.26 8.24
CA PHE A 34 1.08 6.15 7.15
C PHE A 34 -0.42 6.37 7.25
N ARG A 35 -0.85 7.59 7.52
CA ARG A 35 -2.27 7.86 7.77
C ARG A 35 -2.69 9.29 7.42
N ARG A 36 -4.00 9.52 7.34
CA ARG A 36 -4.60 10.85 7.28
C ARG A 36 -5.86 10.93 8.13
N HIS A 37 -6.16 12.12 8.64
CA HIS A 37 -7.38 12.39 9.39
C HIS A 37 -8.42 13.18 8.60
N THR A 38 -7.98 14.07 7.73
CA THR A 38 -8.85 15.00 7.03
C THR A 38 -9.03 14.67 5.56
N PRO A 39 -10.25 14.76 5.04
CA PRO A 39 -10.54 14.46 3.63
C PRO A 39 -9.77 15.32 2.62
N SER A 40 -9.32 16.49 3.02
CA SER A 40 -8.58 17.43 2.14
C SER A 40 -7.14 16.99 1.84
N TYR A 41 -6.60 16.05 2.59
CA TYR A 41 -5.24 15.53 2.38
C TYR A 41 -5.24 14.19 1.68
N GLY A 42 -4.12 13.87 1.04
CA GLY A 42 -3.83 12.56 0.49
C GLY A 42 -3.18 11.63 1.52
N CYS A 43 -3.07 10.37 1.16
CA CYS A 43 -2.52 9.32 2.01
C CYS A 43 -1.97 8.19 1.15
N GLY A 44 -1.13 7.36 1.74
CA GLY A 44 -0.58 6.18 1.12
C GLY A 44 0.84 6.34 0.60
N VAL A 45 1.33 5.27 0.04
CA VAL A 45 2.71 5.14 -0.45
C VAL A 45 2.71 4.75 -1.92
N LEU A 46 3.55 5.40 -2.71
CA LEU A 46 3.82 5.05 -4.10
C LEU A 46 5.27 4.61 -4.26
N LEU A 47 5.45 3.42 -4.82
CA LEU A 47 6.71 2.95 -5.40
C LEU A 47 6.59 3.01 -6.92
N ASN A 48 7.51 3.69 -7.56
CA ASN A 48 7.58 3.74 -9.03
C ASN A 48 8.99 3.48 -9.52
N GLN A 49 9.14 2.50 -10.41
CA GLN A 49 10.45 2.10 -10.95
C GLN A 49 11.47 1.73 -9.86
N CYS A 50 11.00 1.01 -8.84
CA CYS A 50 11.84 0.60 -7.70
C CYS A 50 12.22 -0.88 -7.80
N LYS A 51 13.31 -1.27 -7.12
CA LYS A 51 13.81 -2.64 -7.12
C LYS A 51 14.38 -3.04 -5.76
N ASN A 52 14.18 -4.30 -5.37
CA ASN A 52 14.67 -4.84 -4.10
C ASN A 52 14.14 -4.04 -2.89
N ILE A 53 12.83 -4.04 -2.72
CA ILE A 53 12.16 -3.29 -1.66
C ILE A 53 11.51 -4.26 -0.67
N LEU A 54 11.70 -4.03 0.61
CA LEU A 54 11.00 -4.71 1.68
C LEU A 54 10.10 -3.73 2.43
N PHE A 55 8.79 -4.01 2.45
CA PHE A 55 7.83 -3.40 3.35
C PHE A 55 7.43 -4.40 4.43
N SER A 56 7.67 -4.09 5.69
CA SER A 56 7.29 -4.98 6.77
C SER A 56 6.83 -4.26 8.04
N GLY A 57 5.78 -4.78 8.67
CA GLY A 57 5.29 -4.28 9.95
C GLY A 57 4.80 -2.82 9.93
N CYS A 58 4.38 -2.31 8.78
CA CYS A 58 3.82 -0.96 8.66
C CYS A 58 2.31 -0.98 8.84
N THR A 59 1.75 0.14 9.28
CA THR A 59 0.31 0.41 9.30
C THR A 59 -0.01 1.51 8.29
N PHE A 60 -0.96 1.22 7.41
CA PHE A 60 -1.53 2.16 6.44
C PHE A 60 -3.00 2.34 6.78
N GLU A 61 -3.45 3.55 7.04
CA GLU A 61 -4.83 3.79 7.43
C GLU A 61 -5.40 5.08 6.85
N ASP A 62 -6.57 4.98 6.22
CA ASP A 62 -7.35 6.12 5.76
C ASP A 62 -8.51 6.38 6.71
N GLU A 63 -8.30 7.21 7.73
CA GLU A 63 -9.33 7.58 8.71
C GLU A 63 -10.34 8.60 8.17
N ALA A 64 -10.07 9.21 7.03
CA ALA A 64 -10.90 10.29 6.50
C ALA A 64 -12.18 9.82 5.80
N ALA A 65 -12.62 8.58 6.05
CA ALA A 65 -13.88 8.03 5.59
C ALA A 65 -14.16 8.22 4.08
N GLY A 66 -13.12 8.06 3.25
CA GLY A 66 -13.26 8.16 1.81
C GLY A 66 -13.37 9.56 1.26
N GLY A 67 -12.91 10.55 1.98
CA GLY A 67 -12.95 11.94 1.55
C GLY A 67 -12.20 12.21 0.23
N GLN A 68 -12.60 13.26 -0.41
CA GLN A 68 -12.47 13.60 -1.83
C GLN A 68 -11.07 13.52 -2.48
N LYS A 69 -9.98 13.67 -1.76
CA LYS A 69 -8.63 13.68 -2.36
C LYS A 69 -7.99 12.31 -2.52
N SER A 70 -8.50 11.28 -1.92
CA SER A 70 -7.91 9.95 -2.03
C SER A 70 -8.56 9.14 -3.16
N GLY A 71 -8.21 9.45 -4.35
CA GLY A 71 -8.43 8.51 -5.46
C GLY A 71 -7.40 7.39 -5.51
N PHE A 72 -6.49 7.29 -4.54
CA PHE A 72 -5.34 6.42 -4.56
C PHE A 72 -5.47 5.24 -3.60
N PRO A 73 -4.92 4.07 -3.93
CA PRO A 73 -4.76 2.98 -2.98
C PRO A 73 -3.77 3.37 -1.87
N LEU A 74 -3.85 2.69 -0.73
CA LEU A 74 -2.92 2.95 0.38
C LEU A 74 -1.48 2.52 0.06
N LEU A 75 -1.30 1.47 -0.73
CA LEU A 75 0.00 1.08 -1.25
C LEU A 75 -0.10 0.86 -2.76
N GLU A 76 0.68 1.59 -3.53
CA GLU A 76 0.72 1.50 -4.97
C GLU A 76 2.14 1.19 -5.46
N ILE A 77 2.24 0.18 -6.31
CA ILE A 77 3.52 -0.31 -6.85
C ILE A 77 3.40 -0.28 -8.37
N ARG A 78 4.26 0.47 -9.02
CA ARG A 78 4.31 0.62 -10.47
C ARG A 78 5.70 0.30 -11.02
N GLN A 79 5.75 -0.42 -12.12
CA GLN A 79 6.98 -0.68 -12.88
C GLN A 79 8.15 -1.12 -11.98
N SER A 80 7.86 -1.93 -10.96
CA SER A 80 8.81 -2.29 -9.91
C SER A 80 9.04 -3.80 -9.87
N GLN A 81 10.19 -4.21 -9.32
CA GLN A 81 10.59 -5.62 -9.27
C GLN A 81 11.18 -5.99 -7.92
N PHE A 82 11.08 -7.28 -7.55
CA PHE A 82 11.63 -7.82 -6.31
C PHE A 82 11.13 -7.04 -5.08
N VAL A 83 9.80 -6.94 -4.94
CA VAL A 83 9.16 -6.25 -3.81
C VAL A 83 8.50 -7.27 -2.90
N THR A 84 8.86 -7.24 -1.63
CA THR A 84 8.21 -8.03 -0.58
C THR A 84 7.37 -7.11 0.31
N ILE A 85 6.12 -7.50 0.51
CA ILE A 85 5.15 -6.82 1.37
C ILE A 85 4.67 -7.83 2.41
N SER A 86 5.13 -7.72 3.65
CA SER A 86 4.87 -8.72 4.67
C SER A 86 4.49 -8.15 6.03
N GLY A 87 3.49 -8.75 6.67
CA GLY A 87 3.11 -8.41 8.04
C GLY A 87 2.61 -6.97 8.22
N ASN A 88 2.07 -6.33 7.19
CA ASN A 88 1.52 -4.99 7.28
C ASN A 88 0.02 -4.99 7.59
N GLN A 89 -0.47 -3.89 8.14
CA GLN A 89 -1.89 -3.60 8.29
C GLN A 89 -2.29 -2.52 7.29
N ILE A 90 -3.26 -2.81 6.43
CA ILE A 90 -3.76 -1.91 5.39
C ILE A 90 -5.27 -1.75 5.60
N ILE A 91 -5.66 -0.59 6.13
CA ILE A 91 -6.98 -0.38 6.70
C ILE A 91 -7.69 0.77 6.00
N ASN A 92 -8.94 0.51 5.58
CA ASN A 92 -9.85 1.54 5.07
C ASN A 92 -9.40 2.25 3.78
N SER A 93 -8.73 1.56 2.88
CA SER A 93 -8.44 2.09 1.56
C SER A 93 -9.73 2.36 0.75
N VAL A 94 -9.69 3.31 -0.17
CA VAL A 94 -10.90 3.68 -0.94
C VAL A 94 -11.07 2.90 -2.25
N LYS A 95 -10.07 2.23 -2.75
CA LYS A 95 -10.15 1.44 -4.00
C LYS A 95 -9.62 0.04 -3.82
N ALA A 96 -8.33 -0.06 -3.71
CA ALA A 96 -7.62 -1.28 -3.41
C ALA A 96 -6.73 -1.05 -2.20
N GLY A 97 -6.51 -2.05 -1.38
CA GLY A 97 -5.51 -1.97 -0.32
C GLY A 97 -4.12 -1.82 -0.94
N ILE A 98 -3.78 -2.74 -1.82
CA ILE A 98 -2.54 -2.75 -2.61
C ILE A 98 -2.90 -2.74 -4.09
N MET A 99 -2.35 -1.81 -4.87
CA MET A 99 -2.45 -1.77 -6.32
C MET A 99 -1.09 -2.02 -6.94
N ILE A 100 -1.04 -2.94 -7.89
CA ILE A 100 0.18 -3.34 -8.59
C ILE A 100 -0.03 -3.14 -10.08
N VAL A 101 0.88 -2.41 -10.70
CA VAL A 101 0.81 -2.06 -12.13
C VAL A 101 2.16 -2.34 -12.79
N ASP A 102 2.15 -3.12 -13.88
CA ASP A 102 3.34 -3.40 -14.69
C ASP A 102 4.58 -3.82 -13.87
N SER A 103 4.37 -4.69 -12.89
CA SER A 103 5.41 -5.07 -11.92
C SER A 103 5.58 -6.59 -11.83
N SER A 104 6.75 -7.05 -11.41
CA SER A 104 7.05 -8.49 -11.36
C SER A 104 7.89 -8.89 -10.14
N GLN A 105 7.94 -10.19 -9.87
CA GLN A 105 8.66 -10.79 -8.74
C GLN A 105 8.24 -10.14 -7.40
N LEU A 106 6.95 -10.25 -7.11
CA LEU A 106 6.33 -9.67 -5.91
C LEU A 106 5.90 -10.78 -4.96
N ASN A 107 6.20 -10.60 -3.69
CA ASN A 107 5.74 -11.50 -2.63
C ASN A 107 4.89 -10.70 -1.62
N ILE A 108 3.61 -11.07 -1.49
CA ILE A 108 2.63 -10.40 -0.63
C ILE A 108 2.12 -11.42 0.39
N ASN A 109 2.65 -11.37 1.60
CA ASN A 109 2.34 -12.41 2.58
C ASN A 109 2.05 -11.88 3.99
N GLY A 110 1.16 -12.55 4.69
CA GLY A 110 0.88 -12.29 6.09
C GLY A 110 0.35 -10.89 6.40
N ASN A 111 -0.21 -10.18 5.42
CA ASN A 111 -0.78 -8.86 5.66
C ASN A 111 -2.24 -8.96 6.12
N THR A 112 -2.70 -7.99 6.90
CA THR A 112 -4.11 -7.76 7.18
C THR A 112 -4.61 -6.62 6.33
N ILE A 113 -5.57 -6.89 5.45
CA ILE A 113 -6.16 -5.90 4.54
C ILE A 113 -7.65 -5.84 4.81
N SER A 114 -8.13 -4.75 5.41
CA SER A 114 -9.52 -4.67 5.83
C SER A 114 -10.15 -3.30 5.62
N ASP A 115 -11.45 -3.32 5.39
CA ASP A 115 -12.29 -2.12 5.45
C ASP A 115 -13.27 -2.27 6.61
N THR A 116 -13.08 -1.46 7.64
CA THR A 116 -13.84 -1.53 8.89
C THR A 116 -15.04 -0.58 8.91
N ARG A 117 -15.24 0.18 7.84
CA ARG A 117 -16.35 1.14 7.75
C ARG A 117 -17.70 0.42 7.63
N PRO A 118 -18.79 0.99 8.18
CA PRO A 118 -20.14 0.42 8.03
C PRO A 118 -20.53 0.21 6.56
N THR A 119 -20.08 1.09 5.68
CA THR A 119 -20.20 0.93 4.23
C THR A 119 -18.80 0.87 3.63
N PRO A 120 -18.30 -0.32 3.31
CA PRO A 120 -16.96 -0.50 2.78
C PRO A 120 -16.77 0.20 1.42
N LEU A 121 -15.67 0.91 1.28
CA LEU A 121 -15.26 1.56 0.03
C LEU A 121 -14.14 0.81 -0.68
N MET A 122 -13.43 -0.04 0.03
CA MET A 122 -12.39 -0.89 -0.56
C MET A 122 -13.05 -1.96 -1.43
N ARG A 123 -12.75 -1.95 -2.71
CA ARG A 123 -13.32 -2.91 -3.67
C ARG A 123 -12.50 -4.18 -3.81
N GLN A 124 -11.19 -4.07 -3.65
CA GLN A 124 -10.24 -5.18 -3.78
C GLN A 124 -9.16 -5.07 -2.70
N ALA A 125 -8.77 -6.20 -2.14
CA ALA A 125 -7.62 -6.22 -1.23
C ALA A 125 -6.33 -5.96 -2.01
N VAL A 126 -6.13 -6.69 -3.11
CA VAL A 126 -5.01 -6.53 -4.03
C VAL A 126 -5.56 -6.41 -5.44
N SER A 127 -5.12 -5.42 -6.18
CA SER A 127 -5.47 -5.18 -7.59
C SER A 127 -4.23 -5.31 -8.45
N LEU A 128 -4.33 -6.11 -9.51
CA LEU A 128 -3.27 -6.27 -10.51
C LEU A 128 -3.74 -5.66 -11.83
N SER A 129 -2.90 -4.88 -12.49
CA SER A 129 -3.20 -4.31 -13.79
C SER A 129 -1.94 -4.16 -14.67
N GLY A 130 -2.16 -4.05 -15.96
CA GLY A 130 -1.06 -4.04 -16.94
C GLY A 130 -0.37 -5.41 -17.02
N THR A 131 0.93 -5.40 -17.27
CA THR A 131 1.74 -6.63 -17.39
C THR A 131 2.38 -6.96 -16.04
N CYS A 132 1.72 -7.83 -15.26
CA CYS A 132 2.25 -8.33 -14.00
C CYS A 132 2.67 -9.81 -14.15
N ALA A 133 3.81 -10.19 -13.60
CA ALA A 133 4.33 -11.56 -13.61
C ALA A 133 4.94 -11.94 -12.27
N ASP A 134 4.94 -13.23 -11.95
CA ASP A 134 5.57 -13.78 -10.75
C ASP A 134 5.11 -13.07 -9.47
N VAL A 135 3.79 -12.96 -9.29
CA VAL A 135 3.17 -12.39 -8.10
C VAL A 135 2.64 -13.51 -7.22
N GLU A 136 3.23 -13.65 -6.05
CA GLU A 136 2.79 -14.62 -5.05
C GLU A 136 2.05 -13.93 -3.91
N MET A 137 0.89 -14.48 -3.54
CA MET A 137 0.06 -13.96 -2.45
C MET A 137 -0.30 -15.10 -1.51
N THR A 138 0.19 -15.07 -0.27
CA THR A 138 -0.03 -16.14 0.70
C THR A 138 -0.34 -15.60 2.11
N GLY A 139 -1.22 -16.29 2.82
CA GLY A 139 -1.47 -16.02 4.24
C GLY A 139 -1.99 -14.62 4.58
N ASN A 140 -2.55 -13.90 3.61
CA ASN A 140 -3.14 -12.58 3.88
C ASN A 140 -4.55 -12.74 4.45
N LEU A 141 -4.86 -11.97 5.50
CA LEU A 141 -6.20 -11.87 6.06
C LEU A 141 -6.95 -10.72 5.38
N VAL A 142 -8.06 -11.01 4.73
CA VAL A 142 -8.88 -10.03 4.02
C VAL A 142 -10.27 -9.98 4.62
N SER A 143 -10.75 -8.78 4.94
CA SER A 143 -12.11 -8.58 5.48
C SER A 143 -12.72 -7.25 5.06
N GLY A 144 -14.04 -7.18 4.99
CA GLY A 144 -14.79 -5.94 4.69
C GLY A 144 -14.55 -5.38 3.28
N VAL A 145 -14.14 -6.22 2.33
CA VAL A 145 -13.89 -5.80 0.95
C VAL A 145 -15.14 -6.10 0.12
N SER A 146 -15.64 -5.12 -0.64
CA SER A 146 -16.93 -5.22 -1.33
C SER A 146 -16.96 -6.19 -2.50
N ASN A 147 -15.82 -6.50 -3.10
CA ASN A 147 -15.67 -7.51 -4.16
C ASN A 147 -14.69 -8.61 -3.70
N ASN A 148 -15.14 -9.43 -2.78
CA ASN A 148 -14.42 -10.62 -2.38
C ASN A 148 -14.79 -11.76 -3.34
N LYS A 149 -14.27 -11.69 -4.55
CA LYS A 149 -14.32 -12.80 -5.51
C LYS A 149 -12.93 -13.08 -6.03
#